data_dc9bd13593615c2a38b705d07ea499ae
#
_entry.id   dc9bd13593615c2a38b705d07ea499ae
#
_cell.length_a   1.000
_cell.length_b   1.000
_cell.length_c   1.000
_cell.angle_alpha   90.00
_cell.angle_beta   90.00
_cell.angle_gamma   90.00
#
_symmetry.space_group_name_H-M   'P 1'
#
loop_
_entity.id
_entity.type
_entity.pdbx_description
1 polymer ?
#
loop_
_entity_poly.entity_id
_entity_poly.type
_entity_poly.pdbx_seq_one_letter_code
_entity_poly.pdbx_strand_id
1 'polypeptide(L)'
;MKYRHKLTILLVTSSLVPMTMLALYSHNSMSRLVRHNEVEDTSSILEQTRESIDSQIEVYTGLINYLTYSPDIEEVINEKNMDNYVAYAKYTQIVDPLLTVPKSYHDAINQIQIFADSIKVRHEYTLVPMDEIGQEWWSSQLNDEVQVQWLVNTEKPEIAAVRNIYDGRNRTAVLCITLDYNKIFKPLKNIISEESGTIYCYIFFADLL
;
A
#
# COMPACT_ATOMS: atom_id res chain seq x y z
N MET A 1 74.12 -31.92 1.49
CA MET A 1 72.79 -31.51 2.03
C MET A 1 72.20 -30.22 1.44
N LYS A 2 72.98 -29.24 1.03
CA LYS A 2 72.51 -27.94 0.53
C LYS A 2 71.68 -27.96 -0.80
N TYR A 3 71.93 -28.90 -1.72
CA TYR A 3 71.25 -28.97 -3.01
C TYR A 3 69.82 -29.50 -2.90
N ARG A 4 69.55 -30.47 -2.06
CA ARG A 4 68.20 -31.06 -1.87
C ARG A 4 67.23 -30.01 -1.29
N HIS A 5 67.66 -29.20 -0.32
CA HIS A 5 66.80 -28.13 0.22
C HIS A 5 66.50 -27.04 -0.78
N LYS A 6 67.49 -26.67 -1.63
CA LYS A 6 67.22 -25.68 -2.70
C LYS A 6 66.20 -26.17 -3.72
N LEU A 7 66.31 -27.47 -4.12
CA LEU A 7 65.35 -28.06 -5.07
C LEU A 7 63.95 -28.18 -4.50
N THR A 8 63.83 -28.57 -3.21
CA THR A 8 62.50 -28.66 -2.55
C THR A 8 61.86 -27.27 -2.39
N ILE A 9 62.62 -26.26 -2.04
CA ILE A 9 62.10 -24.88 -1.93
C ILE A 9 61.65 -24.36 -3.29
N LEU A 10 62.38 -24.61 -4.34
CA LEU A 10 62.05 -24.19 -5.71
C LEU A 10 60.79 -24.87 -6.21
N LEU A 11 60.61 -26.16 -5.90
CA LEU A 11 59.44 -26.93 -6.26
C LEU A 11 58.20 -26.50 -5.52
N VAL A 12 58.33 -26.22 -4.20
CA VAL A 12 57.22 -25.71 -3.35
C VAL A 12 56.82 -24.29 -3.75
N THR A 13 57.76 -23.39 -3.98
CA THR A 13 57.44 -22.02 -4.42
C THR A 13 56.84 -21.99 -5.81
N SER A 14 57.29 -22.83 -6.77
CA SER A 14 56.76 -22.93 -8.11
C SER A 14 55.33 -23.43 -8.15
N SER A 15 54.86 -24.24 -7.19
CA SER A 15 53.48 -24.71 -7.11
C SER A 15 52.60 -23.80 -6.23
N LEU A 16 53.16 -23.26 -5.15
CA LEU A 16 52.38 -22.51 -4.16
C LEU A 16 52.05 -21.09 -4.67
N VAL A 17 52.97 -20.44 -5.40
CA VAL A 17 52.76 -19.09 -5.94
C VAL A 17 51.58 -19.03 -6.96
N PRO A 18 51.50 -19.90 -7.98
CA PRO A 18 50.37 -19.89 -8.90
C PRO A 18 49.04 -20.21 -8.19
N MET A 19 49.06 -21.16 -7.24
CA MET A 19 47.86 -21.55 -6.50
C MET A 19 47.33 -20.45 -5.64
N THR A 20 48.18 -19.69 -4.93
CA THR A 20 47.77 -18.52 -4.15
C THR A 20 47.28 -17.38 -5.04
N MET A 21 47.91 -17.10 -6.18
CA MET A 21 47.42 -16.10 -7.13
C MET A 21 46.05 -16.48 -7.69
N LEU A 22 45.85 -17.74 -8.05
CA LEU A 22 44.58 -18.23 -8.57
C LEU A 22 43.46 -18.13 -7.49
N ALA A 23 43.78 -18.49 -6.24
CA ALA A 23 42.86 -18.37 -5.12
C ALA A 23 42.44 -16.91 -4.84
N LEU A 24 43.40 -15.98 -4.87
CA LEU A 24 43.14 -14.56 -4.69
C LEU A 24 42.32 -13.98 -5.86
N TYR A 25 42.64 -14.36 -7.07
CA TYR A 25 41.89 -13.92 -8.24
C TYR A 25 40.44 -14.45 -8.19
N SER A 26 40.28 -15.75 -7.90
CA SER A 26 38.97 -16.38 -7.78
C SER A 26 38.13 -15.74 -6.67
N HIS A 27 38.73 -15.48 -5.50
CA HIS A 27 38.04 -14.83 -4.39
C HIS A 27 37.59 -13.43 -4.75
N ASN A 28 38.44 -12.61 -5.36
CA ASN A 28 38.07 -11.25 -5.78
C ASN A 28 37.00 -11.24 -6.87
N SER A 29 37.11 -12.19 -7.85
CA SER A 29 36.13 -12.29 -8.92
C SER A 29 34.77 -12.73 -8.41
N MET A 30 34.75 -13.71 -7.50
CA MET A 30 33.53 -14.21 -6.87
C MET A 30 32.87 -13.14 -5.98
N SER A 31 33.65 -12.42 -5.19
CA SER A 31 33.13 -11.34 -4.36
C SER A 31 32.51 -10.20 -5.19
N ARG A 32 33.06 -9.88 -6.35
CA ARG A 32 32.46 -8.89 -7.26
C ARG A 32 31.17 -9.39 -7.89
N LEU A 33 31.15 -10.65 -8.32
CA LEU A 33 29.98 -11.28 -8.94
C LEU A 33 28.81 -11.36 -7.94
N VAL A 34 29.09 -11.81 -6.71
CA VAL A 34 28.08 -11.91 -5.66
C VAL A 34 27.50 -10.53 -5.33
N ARG A 35 28.33 -9.51 -5.14
CA ARG A 35 27.85 -8.14 -4.87
C ARG A 35 27.01 -7.58 -6.02
N HIS A 36 27.38 -7.86 -7.26
CA HIS A 36 26.62 -7.39 -8.42
C HIS A 36 25.26 -8.05 -8.49
N ASN A 37 25.21 -9.35 -8.31
CA ASN A 37 23.94 -10.10 -8.29
C ASN A 37 23.05 -9.69 -7.10
N GLU A 38 23.62 -9.48 -5.90
CA GLU A 38 22.85 -9.01 -4.72
C GLU A 38 22.18 -7.65 -5.00
N VAL A 39 22.87 -6.72 -5.63
CA VAL A 39 22.30 -5.40 -5.97
C VAL A 39 21.22 -5.53 -7.05
N GLU A 40 21.43 -6.33 -8.07
CA GLU A 40 20.42 -6.56 -9.12
C GLU A 40 19.19 -7.27 -8.55
N ASP A 41 19.37 -8.30 -7.73
CA ASP A 41 18.30 -9.06 -7.11
C ASP A 41 17.47 -8.16 -6.17
N THR A 42 18.14 -7.37 -5.32
CA THR A 42 17.47 -6.41 -4.42
C THR A 42 16.67 -5.35 -5.19
N SER A 43 17.26 -4.81 -6.27
CA SER A 43 16.57 -3.83 -7.11
C SER A 43 15.33 -4.44 -7.78
N SER A 44 15.43 -5.66 -8.27
CA SER A 44 14.30 -6.39 -8.88
C SER A 44 13.18 -6.67 -7.88
N ILE A 45 13.53 -7.07 -6.65
CA ILE A 45 12.56 -7.32 -5.58
C ILE A 45 11.84 -6.02 -5.18
N LEU A 46 12.57 -4.91 -5.08
CA LEU A 46 11.98 -3.61 -4.78
C LEU A 46 11.01 -3.15 -5.87
N GLU A 47 11.38 -3.31 -7.13
CA GLU A 47 10.49 -2.96 -8.26
C GLU A 47 9.22 -3.82 -8.27
N GLN A 48 9.34 -5.15 -8.11
CA GLN A 48 8.18 -6.03 -7.99
C GLN A 48 7.28 -5.66 -6.79
N THR A 49 7.89 -5.24 -5.68
CA THR A 49 7.14 -4.80 -4.50
C THR A 49 6.39 -3.51 -4.75
N ARG A 50 7.04 -2.54 -5.42
CA ARG A 50 6.41 -1.32 -5.87
C ARG A 50 5.22 -1.60 -6.76
N GLU A 51 5.41 -2.39 -7.82
CA GLU A 51 4.32 -2.78 -8.74
C GLU A 51 3.16 -3.47 -8.01
N SER A 52 3.46 -4.29 -7.01
CA SER A 52 2.45 -4.96 -6.20
C SER A 52 1.64 -3.98 -5.34
N ILE A 53 2.29 -2.96 -4.75
CA ILE A 53 1.62 -1.92 -3.96
C ILE A 53 0.80 -1.01 -4.89
N ASP A 54 1.36 -0.58 -6.01
CA ASP A 54 0.67 0.24 -7.01
C ASP A 54 -0.59 -0.45 -7.52
N SER A 55 -0.50 -1.74 -7.82
CA SER A 55 -1.66 -2.56 -8.23
C SER A 55 -2.74 -2.63 -7.14
N GLN A 56 -2.37 -2.74 -5.86
CA GLN A 56 -3.35 -2.70 -4.78
C GLN A 56 -4.03 -1.33 -4.66
N ILE A 57 -3.26 -0.24 -4.76
CA ILE A 57 -3.78 1.13 -4.77
C ILE A 57 -4.78 1.32 -5.93
N GLU A 58 -4.46 0.80 -7.10
CA GLU A 58 -5.31 0.86 -8.28
C GLU A 58 -6.63 0.10 -8.07
N VAL A 59 -6.60 -1.06 -7.44
CA VAL A 59 -7.80 -1.85 -7.08
C VAL A 59 -8.72 -1.05 -6.15
N TYR A 60 -8.19 -0.43 -5.09
CA TYR A 60 -9.01 0.36 -4.16
C TYR A 60 -9.51 1.66 -4.79
N THR A 61 -8.71 2.29 -5.63
CA THR A 61 -9.13 3.45 -6.43
C THR A 61 -10.27 3.06 -7.38
N GLY A 62 -10.16 1.92 -8.02
CA GLY A 62 -11.22 1.34 -8.86
C GLY A 62 -12.50 1.06 -8.07
N LEU A 63 -12.38 0.51 -6.87
CA LEU A 63 -13.51 0.24 -5.99
C LEU A 63 -14.23 1.53 -5.57
N ILE A 64 -13.50 2.56 -5.15
CA ILE A 64 -14.09 3.87 -4.83
C ILE A 64 -14.82 4.45 -6.03
N ASN A 65 -14.20 4.39 -7.21
CA ASN A 65 -14.83 4.88 -8.43
C ASN A 65 -16.10 4.11 -8.77
N TYR A 66 -16.06 2.78 -8.67
CA TYR A 66 -17.22 1.93 -8.87
C TYR A 66 -18.37 2.30 -7.93
N LEU A 67 -18.10 2.42 -6.64
CA LEU A 67 -19.10 2.79 -5.64
C LEU A 67 -19.65 4.20 -5.87
N THR A 68 -18.78 5.16 -6.21
CA THR A 68 -19.19 6.55 -6.47
C THR A 68 -20.17 6.66 -7.64
N TYR A 69 -19.99 5.84 -8.67
CA TYR A 69 -20.85 5.87 -9.85
C TYR A 69 -21.95 4.79 -9.82
N SER A 70 -22.12 4.09 -8.69
CA SER A 70 -23.23 3.14 -8.53
C SER A 70 -24.56 3.88 -8.49
N PRO A 71 -25.56 3.52 -9.34
CA PRO A 71 -26.87 4.15 -9.30
C PRO A 71 -27.56 4.03 -7.96
N ASP A 72 -27.33 2.94 -7.22
CA ASP A 72 -27.91 2.70 -5.91
C ASP A 72 -27.34 3.66 -4.87
N ILE A 73 -26.03 3.94 -4.94
CA ILE A 73 -25.38 4.91 -4.06
C ILE A 73 -25.80 6.33 -4.42
N GLU A 74 -25.87 6.65 -5.72
CA GLU A 74 -26.33 7.95 -6.21
C GLU A 74 -27.74 8.26 -5.74
N GLU A 75 -28.64 7.28 -5.81
CA GLU A 75 -30.00 7.42 -5.33
C GLU A 75 -30.07 7.75 -3.83
N VAL A 76 -29.28 7.04 -3.01
CA VAL A 76 -29.20 7.27 -1.56
C VAL A 76 -28.66 8.68 -1.24
N ILE A 77 -27.63 9.12 -1.97
CA ILE A 77 -27.00 10.42 -1.75
C ILE A 77 -27.96 11.57 -2.13
N ASN A 78 -28.75 11.41 -3.19
CA ASN A 78 -29.58 12.48 -3.75
C ASN A 78 -30.97 12.58 -3.12
N GLU A 79 -31.46 11.52 -2.49
CA GLU A 79 -32.83 11.47 -1.97
C GLU A 79 -32.95 12.03 -0.54
N LYS A 80 -33.22 13.33 -0.44
CA LYS A 80 -33.25 14.08 0.84
C LYS A 80 -34.46 13.85 1.74
N ASN A 81 -35.56 13.30 1.20
CA ASN A 81 -36.86 13.18 1.89
C ASN A 81 -37.42 11.75 1.89
N MET A 82 -36.53 10.75 1.97
CA MET A 82 -36.95 9.36 2.07
C MET A 82 -37.64 9.12 3.42
N ASP A 83 -38.78 8.39 3.39
CA ASP A 83 -39.40 7.89 4.61
C ASP A 83 -38.42 6.96 5.35
N ASN A 84 -38.35 7.07 6.67
CA ASN A 84 -37.36 6.34 7.48
C ASN A 84 -37.42 4.81 7.29
N TYR A 85 -38.63 4.27 7.09
CA TYR A 85 -38.80 2.83 6.87
C TYR A 85 -38.27 2.41 5.49
N VAL A 86 -38.60 3.20 4.46
CA VAL A 86 -38.12 2.98 3.09
C VAL A 86 -36.60 3.13 3.02
N ALA A 87 -36.06 4.16 3.68
CA ALA A 87 -34.63 4.40 3.80
C ALA A 87 -33.92 3.21 4.45
N TYR A 88 -34.39 2.75 5.60
CA TYR A 88 -33.80 1.59 6.29
C TYR A 88 -33.83 0.33 5.45
N ALA A 89 -34.96 0.02 4.79
CA ALA A 89 -35.07 -1.16 3.92
C ALA A 89 -34.07 -1.07 2.75
N LYS A 90 -33.92 0.09 2.14
CA LYS A 90 -32.98 0.33 1.03
C LYS A 90 -31.52 0.21 1.49
N TYR A 91 -31.20 0.80 2.63
CA TYR A 91 -29.84 0.72 3.19
C TYR A 91 -29.47 -0.72 3.46
N THR A 92 -30.32 -1.49 4.14
CA THR A 92 -30.03 -2.89 4.50
C THR A 92 -30.00 -3.83 3.30
N GLN A 93 -30.89 -3.64 2.32
CA GLN A 93 -31.02 -4.60 1.22
C GLN A 93 -30.07 -4.32 0.05
N ILE A 94 -29.70 -3.06 -0.17
CA ILE A 94 -28.93 -2.63 -1.33
C ILE A 94 -27.56 -2.09 -0.94
N VAL A 95 -27.52 -1.07 -0.05
CA VAL A 95 -26.26 -0.36 0.25
C VAL A 95 -25.32 -1.19 1.10
N ASP A 96 -25.81 -1.80 2.18
CA ASP A 96 -24.96 -2.61 3.06
C ASP A 96 -24.24 -3.75 2.33
N PRO A 97 -24.88 -4.52 1.44
CA PRO A 97 -24.16 -5.51 0.64
C PRO A 97 -23.09 -4.88 -0.26
N LEU A 98 -23.36 -3.74 -0.89
CA LEU A 98 -22.38 -3.05 -1.75
C LEU A 98 -21.15 -2.59 -0.98
N LEU A 99 -21.31 -2.20 0.29
CA LEU A 99 -20.20 -1.71 1.12
C LEU A 99 -19.53 -2.82 1.93
N THR A 100 -20.23 -3.90 2.29
CA THR A 100 -19.70 -4.98 3.14
C THR A 100 -19.09 -6.13 2.35
N VAL A 101 -19.63 -6.44 1.16
CA VAL A 101 -19.09 -7.52 0.31
C VAL A 101 -17.64 -7.30 -0.07
N PRO A 102 -17.19 -6.10 -0.53
CA PRO A 102 -15.78 -5.87 -0.84
C PRO A 102 -14.86 -6.13 0.34
N LYS A 103 -15.28 -5.80 1.56
CA LYS A 103 -14.53 -6.07 2.79
C LYS A 103 -14.30 -7.58 3.02
N SER A 104 -15.21 -8.43 2.59
CA SER A 104 -15.08 -9.88 2.73
C SER A 104 -14.04 -10.48 1.79
N TYR A 105 -13.75 -9.83 0.66
CA TYR A 105 -12.76 -10.28 -0.33
C TYR A 105 -11.41 -9.58 -0.19
N HIS A 106 -11.37 -8.42 0.45
CA HIS A 106 -10.16 -7.61 0.64
C HIS A 106 -9.91 -7.41 2.13
N ASP A 107 -9.07 -8.24 2.69
CA ASP A 107 -8.78 -8.28 4.14
C ASP A 107 -8.07 -7.01 4.65
N ALA A 108 -7.47 -6.21 3.76
CA ALA A 108 -6.90 -4.91 4.11
C ALA A 108 -7.97 -3.83 4.35
N ILE A 109 -9.22 -4.02 3.89
CA ILE A 109 -10.30 -3.06 4.12
C ILE A 109 -10.78 -3.18 5.58
N ASN A 110 -10.57 -2.12 6.36
CA ASN A 110 -11.14 -2.01 7.70
C ASN A 110 -12.61 -1.63 7.62
N GLN A 111 -12.94 -0.59 6.82
CA GLN A 111 -14.28 -0.04 6.73
C GLN A 111 -14.49 0.71 5.41
N ILE A 112 -15.74 0.70 4.91
CA ILE A 112 -16.21 1.55 3.83
C ILE A 112 -17.36 2.38 4.37
N GLN A 113 -17.29 3.70 4.21
CA GLN A 113 -18.27 4.65 4.73
C GLN A 113 -18.67 5.66 3.68
N ILE A 114 -19.94 6.06 3.72
CA ILE A 114 -20.47 7.17 2.94
C ILE A 114 -21.00 8.22 3.92
N PHE A 115 -20.44 9.40 3.85
CA PHE A 115 -20.93 10.60 4.54
C PHE A 115 -21.78 11.38 3.55
N ALA A 116 -23.04 11.68 3.87
CA ALA A 116 -23.89 12.44 2.96
C ALA A 116 -24.88 13.34 3.69
N ASP A 117 -25.24 14.46 3.04
CA ASP A 117 -26.23 15.43 3.54
C ASP A 117 -27.66 14.86 3.60
N SER A 118 -27.95 13.84 2.78
CA SER A 118 -29.25 13.14 2.75
C SER A 118 -29.45 12.24 3.97
N ILE A 119 -28.37 11.78 4.59
CA ILE A 119 -28.38 10.86 5.71
C ILE A 119 -28.58 11.67 7.00
N LYS A 120 -29.73 11.52 7.64
CA LYS A 120 -30.07 12.24 8.89
C LYS A 120 -29.75 11.44 10.15
N VAL A 121 -29.70 10.12 10.03
CA VAL A 121 -29.44 9.20 11.14
C VAL A 121 -28.44 8.18 10.66
N ARG A 122 -27.39 7.97 11.46
CA ARG A 122 -26.35 6.99 11.17
C ARG A 122 -26.96 5.59 11.01
N HIS A 123 -26.63 4.92 9.92
CA HIS A 123 -26.96 3.53 9.69
C HIS A 123 -25.74 2.67 9.88
N GLU A 124 -25.67 1.98 11.01
CA GLU A 124 -24.53 1.17 11.44
C GLU A 124 -23.18 1.92 11.33
N TYR A 125 -22.24 1.36 10.55
CA TYR A 125 -20.92 1.93 10.29
C TYR A 125 -20.75 2.34 8.82
N THR A 126 -21.77 2.17 7.99
CA THR A 126 -21.69 2.32 6.53
C THR A 126 -22.16 3.68 6.05
N LEU A 127 -23.29 4.16 6.59
CA LEU A 127 -23.86 5.43 6.19
C LEU A 127 -23.86 6.41 7.38
N VAL A 128 -23.26 7.56 7.18
CA VAL A 128 -23.00 8.55 8.25
C VAL A 128 -23.49 9.92 7.82
N PRO A 129 -24.16 10.69 8.71
CA PRO A 129 -24.48 12.08 8.45
C PRO A 129 -23.23 12.92 8.14
N MET A 130 -23.34 13.86 7.20
CA MET A 130 -22.21 14.70 6.77
C MET A 130 -21.62 15.56 7.89
N ASP A 131 -22.42 15.97 8.86
CA ASP A 131 -21.99 16.77 10.03
C ASP A 131 -21.06 15.99 10.97
N GLU A 132 -21.06 14.67 10.91
CA GLU A 132 -20.14 13.82 11.69
C GLU A 132 -18.75 13.66 11.05
N ILE A 133 -18.53 14.11 9.83
CA ILE A 133 -17.25 13.96 9.10
C ILE A 133 -16.06 14.56 9.88
N GLY A 134 -16.29 15.62 10.65
CA GLY A 134 -15.28 16.27 11.47
C GLY A 134 -14.71 15.40 12.60
N GLN A 135 -15.32 14.26 12.90
CA GLN A 135 -14.83 13.30 13.90
C GLN A 135 -13.79 12.34 13.32
N GLU A 136 -13.69 12.26 12.00
CA GLU A 136 -12.77 11.38 11.33
C GLU A 136 -11.36 11.99 11.26
N TRP A 137 -10.34 11.17 11.53
CA TRP A 137 -8.95 11.62 11.60
C TRP A 137 -8.44 12.23 10.28
N TRP A 138 -8.94 11.74 9.16
CA TRP A 138 -8.55 12.19 7.82
C TRP A 138 -9.26 13.48 7.38
N SER A 139 -10.30 13.90 8.07
CA SER A 139 -11.14 15.05 7.68
C SER A 139 -10.36 16.36 7.58
N SER A 140 -9.38 16.57 8.46
CA SER A 140 -8.52 17.76 8.46
C SER A 140 -7.51 17.83 7.31
N GLN A 141 -7.24 16.69 6.65
CA GLN A 141 -6.33 16.57 5.53
C GLN A 141 -7.07 16.55 4.18
N LEU A 142 -8.40 16.41 4.21
CA LEU A 142 -9.23 16.33 3.01
C LEU A 142 -9.29 17.70 2.33
N ASN A 143 -8.98 17.73 1.05
CA ASN A 143 -9.15 18.90 0.18
C ASN A 143 -10.43 18.79 -0.68
N ASP A 144 -10.73 19.83 -1.47
CA ASP A 144 -11.93 19.90 -2.32
C ASP A 144 -11.77 19.25 -3.69
N GLU A 145 -10.76 18.39 -3.90
CA GLU A 145 -10.56 17.69 -5.17
C GLU A 145 -11.60 16.60 -5.39
N VAL A 146 -11.95 16.38 -6.67
CA VAL A 146 -12.90 15.34 -7.11
C VAL A 146 -12.22 13.98 -7.23
N GLN A 147 -10.89 13.97 -7.34
CA GLN A 147 -10.10 12.75 -7.45
C GLN A 147 -10.02 12.01 -6.12
N VAL A 148 -9.64 10.74 -6.17
CA VAL A 148 -9.39 9.96 -4.96
C VAL A 148 -8.14 10.49 -4.26
N GLN A 149 -8.28 10.86 -3.00
CA GLN A 149 -7.22 11.34 -2.15
C GLN A 149 -6.77 10.23 -1.21
N TRP A 150 -5.46 9.99 -1.16
CA TRP A 150 -4.85 9.01 -0.28
C TRP A 150 -4.27 9.71 0.94
N LEU A 151 -4.82 9.44 2.11
CA LEU A 151 -4.48 10.09 3.37
C LEU A 151 -3.91 9.07 4.34
N VAL A 152 -2.78 9.38 4.98
CA VAL A 152 -2.09 8.47 5.89
C VAL A 152 -2.23 8.96 7.33
N ASN A 153 -2.64 8.07 8.23
CA ASN A 153 -2.69 8.38 9.64
C ASN A 153 -1.28 8.25 10.24
N THR A 154 -0.80 9.33 10.86
CA THR A 154 0.53 9.37 11.49
C THR A 154 0.55 8.72 12.88
N GLU A 155 -0.60 8.55 13.52
CA GLU A 155 -0.71 7.99 14.87
C GLU A 155 -1.07 6.50 14.88
N LYS A 156 -1.80 6.04 13.87
CA LYS A 156 -2.26 4.67 13.74
C LYS A 156 -1.84 4.09 12.38
N PRO A 157 -1.67 2.77 12.27
CA PRO A 157 -1.33 2.14 11.01
C PRO A 157 -2.55 2.03 10.07
N GLU A 158 -3.11 3.17 9.68
CA GLU A 158 -4.30 3.29 8.84
C GLU A 158 -4.05 4.23 7.68
N ILE A 159 -4.68 3.90 6.54
CA ILE A 159 -4.73 4.73 5.35
C ILE A 159 -6.20 4.93 4.99
N ALA A 160 -6.55 6.13 4.57
CA ALA A 160 -7.86 6.42 4.03
C ALA A 160 -7.75 6.79 2.55
N ALA A 161 -8.52 6.10 1.72
CA ALA A 161 -8.79 6.51 0.35
C ALA A 161 -10.15 7.23 0.36
N VAL A 162 -10.15 8.51 0.03
CA VAL A 162 -11.31 9.39 0.20
C VAL A 162 -11.65 10.07 -1.12
N ARG A 163 -12.93 10.14 -1.44
CA ARG A 163 -13.42 10.84 -2.62
C ARG A 163 -14.61 11.73 -2.29
N ASN A 164 -14.53 12.99 -2.71
CA ASN A 164 -15.64 13.94 -2.64
C ASN A 164 -16.62 13.69 -3.79
N ILE A 165 -17.91 13.76 -3.50
CA ILE A 165 -19.02 13.65 -4.45
C ILE A 165 -19.77 14.98 -4.47
N TYR A 166 -19.93 15.53 -5.66
CA TYR A 166 -20.52 16.83 -5.88
C TYR A 166 -21.81 16.74 -6.70
N ASP A 167 -22.78 17.56 -6.31
CA ASP A 167 -23.91 17.93 -7.17
C ASP A 167 -23.71 19.38 -7.60
N GLY A 168 -23.31 19.57 -8.85
CA GLY A 168 -22.90 20.87 -9.37
C GLY A 168 -21.65 21.41 -8.65
N ARG A 169 -21.82 22.44 -7.82
CA ARG A 169 -20.73 23.06 -7.04
C ARG A 169 -20.73 22.66 -5.56
N ASN A 170 -21.76 21.98 -5.11
CA ASN A 170 -21.92 21.64 -3.71
C ASN A 170 -21.42 20.21 -3.46
N ARG A 171 -20.57 20.03 -2.47
CA ARG A 171 -20.18 18.70 -1.99
C ARG A 171 -21.38 18.12 -1.24
N THR A 172 -21.97 17.04 -1.78
CA THR A 172 -23.17 16.39 -1.24
C THR A 172 -22.85 15.14 -0.46
N ALA A 173 -21.72 14.50 -0.79
CA ALA A 173 -21.27 13.32 -0.06
C ALA A 173 -19.74 13.17 -0.10
N VAL A 174 -19.24 12.30 0.76
CA VAL A 174 -17.85 11.82 0.78
C VAL A 174 -17.86 10.32 0.95
N LEU A 175 -17.18 9.61 0.07
CA LEU A 175 -16.95 8.18 0.18
C LEU A 175 -15.54 7.94 0.70
N CYS A 176 -15.42 7.11 1.73
CA CYS A 176 -14.15 6.77 2.38
C CYS A 176 -13.99 5.26 2.49
N ILE A 177 -12.81 4.77 2.10
CA ILE A 177 -12.35 3.41 2.42
C ILE A 177 -11.16 3.52 3.35
N THR A 178 -11.30 2.99 4.56
CA THR A 178 -10.20 2.90 5.52
C THR A 178 -9.52 1.55 5.40
N LEU A 179 -8.20 1.56 5.28
CA LEU A 179 -7.36 0.40 5.02
C LEU A 179 -6.33 0.19 6.13
N ASP A 180 -5.97 -1.05 6.39
CA ASP A 180 -4.86 -1.42 7.26
C ASP A 180 -3.52 -1.22 6.55
N TYR A 181 -2.76 -0.21 6.99
CA TYR A 181 -1.42 0.09 6.50
C TYR A 181 -0.49 -1.14 6.50
N ASN A 182 -0.54 -1.95 7.57
CA ASN A 182 0.37 -3.08 7.71
C ASN A 182 0.09 -4.18 6.67
N LYS A 183 -1.16 -4.31 6.23
CA LYS A 183 -1.54 -5.29 5.21
C LYS A 183 -1.16 -4.83 3.81
N ILE A 184 -1.37 -3.55 3.51
CA ILE A 184 -0.97 -2.96 2.22
C ILE A 184 0.54 -3.04 2.03
N PHE A 185 1.33 -2.64 3.06
CA PHE A 185 2.78 -2.59 2.98
C PHE A 185 3.49 -3.84 3.52
N LYS A 186 2.76 -4.94 3.72
CA LYS A 186 3.35 -6.22 4.16
C LYS A 186 4.50 -6.70 3.27
N PRO A 187 4.42 -6.63 1.92
CA PRO A 187 5.53 -7.03 1.06
C PRO A 187 6.81 -6.24 1.34
N LEU A 188 6.68 -4.92 1.53
CA LEU A 188 7.81 -4.05 1.85
C LEU A 188 8.43 -4.36 3.21
N LYS A 189 7.61 -4.63 4.22
CA LYS A 189 8.09 -4.99 5.56
C LYS A 189 8.90 -6.27 5.58
N ASN A 190 8.55 -7.26 4.78
CA ASN A 190 9.29 -8.52 4.67
C ASN A 190 10.71 -8.28 4.14
N ILE A 191 10.88 -7.42 3.14
CA ILE A 191 12.20 -7.07 2.58
C ILE A 191 13.06 -6.36 3.63
N ILE A 192 12.48 -5.39 4.35
CA ILE A 192 13.20 -4.61 5.37
C ILE A 192 13.63 -5.49 6.56
N SER A 193 12.86 -6.51 6.91
CA SER A 193 13.18 -7.42 8.02
C SER A 193 14.28 -8.44 7.66
N GLU A 194 14.43 -8.80 6.41
CA GLU A 194 15.46 -9.74 5.93
C GLU A 194 16.81 -9.06 5.69
N GLU A 195 16.80 -7.80 5.27
CA GLU A 195 18.02 -7.00 5.10
C GLU A 195 18.10 -5.93 6.18
N SER A 196 19.13 -5.96 7.02
CA SER A 196 19.42 -4.98 8.09
C SER A 196 19.74 -3.57 7.54
N GLY A 197 18.84 -2.96 6.77
CA GLY A 197 19.04 -1.72 6.05
C GLY A 197 17.95 -0.67 6.27
N THR A 198 18.09 0.13 7.33
CA THR A 198 17.22 1.29 7.66
C THR A 198 17.21 2.40 6.59
N ILE A 199 17.96 2.28 5.51
CA ILE A 199 18.26 3.37 4.57
C ILE A 199 17.23 3.49 3.43
N TYR A 200 16.48 2.45 3.09
CA TYR A 200 15.65 2.45 1.88
C TYR A 200 14.23 3.01 2.08
N CYS A 201 13.75 3.15 3.30
CA CYS A 201 12.39 3.65 3.58
C CYS A 201 12.17 5.13 3.16
N TYR A 202 13.21 5.97 3.15
CA TYR A 202 13.06 7.41 2.89
C TYR A 202 12.85 7.75 1.40
N ILE A 203 13.36 6.93 0.50
CA ILE A 203 13.28 7.20 -0.95
C ILE A 203 11.91 6.83 -1.51
N PHE A 204 11.25 5.82 -0.95
CA PHE A 204 9.97 5.32 -1.44
C PHE A 204 8.78 6.24 -1.13
N PHE A 205 8.85 7.02 -0.05
CA PHE A 205 7.76 7.92 0.34
C PHE A 205 7.81 9.30 -0.34
N ALA A 206 8.95 9.69 -0.90
CA ALA A 206 9.09 11.00 -1.54
C ALA A 206 8.47 11.08 -2.95
N ASP A 207 8.29 9.94 -3.63
CA ASP A 207 7.74 9.88 -4.99
C ASP A 207 6.25 9.44 -5.02
N LEU A 208 5.64 9.12 -3.88
CA LEU A 208 4.25 8.64 -3.77
C LEU A 208 3.29 9.68 -3.16
N LEU A 209 3.81 10.81 -2.70
CA LEU A 209 3.08 11.98 -2.19
C LEU A 209 3.33 13.19 -3.06
#